data_e03be41da5910bc7bd836219647b81f9
#
_entry.id   e03be41da5910bc7bd836219647b81f9
#
_cell.length_a   1.000
_cell.length_b   1.000
_cell.length_c   1.000
_cell.angle_alpha   90.00
_cell.angle_beta   90.00
_cell.angle_gamma   90.00
#
_symmetry.space_group_name_H-M   'P 1'
#
loop_
_entity.id
_entity.type
_entity.pdbx_description
1 polymer ?
#
loop_
_entity_poly.entity_id
_entity_poly.type
_entity_poly.pdbx_seq_one_letter_code
_entity_poly.pdbx_strand_id
1 'polypeptide(L)'
;MSNPQLTEPITHDHELDVLTQLHQNTGVKQRDLAQAIGLSLGMTNAILKRLAAKGFVAMRRINARNIHYLVTPEGIDLIARRSYRYLRRTVGHVVRYKERMLEILLAAAAPPPSGRGITSVHLVGQTDLEFLVEWCAEKAGLHFIHQADVDSSPAG
;
A
#
# COMPACT_ATOMS: atom_id res chain seq x y z
N MET A 1 -10.28 -21.96 -14.19
CA MET A 1 -9.69 -22.24 -12.86
C MET A 1 -9.28 -20.91 -12.24
N SER A 2 -10.09 -20.40 -11.34
CA SER A 2 -9.87 -19.13 -10.67
C SER A 2 -8.73 -19.28 -9.66
N ASN A 3 -7.67 -18.49 -9.84
CA ASN A 3 -6.54 -18.47 -8.90
C ASN A 3 -6.94 -17.72 -7.62
N PRO A 4 -7.06 -18.38 -6.46
CA PRO A 4 -7.55 -17.75 -5.22
C PRO A 4 -6.54 -16.79 -4.55
N GLN A 5 -5.36 -16.56 -5.13
CA GLN A 5 -4.30 -15.76 -4.51
C GLN A 5 -4.32 -14.26 -4.87
N LEU A 6 -5.29 -13.80 -5.68
CA LEU A 6 -5.37 -12.39 -6.12
C LEU A 6 -6.25 -11.50 -5.22
N THR A 7 -6.86 -12.05 -4.17
CA THR A 7 -7.88 -11.35 -3.38
C THR A 7 -7.64 -11.38 -1.87
N GLU A 8 -6.41 -11.54 -1.39
CA GLU A 8 -6.19 -11.24 0.02
C GLU A 8 -6.17 -9.72 0.20
N PRO A 9 -7.17 -9.14 0.89
CA PRO A 9 -7.15 -7.71 1.18
C PRO A 9 -5.89 -7.41 1.99
N ILE A 10 -5.25 -6.27 1.69
CA ILE A 10 -4.18 -5.72 2.52
C ILE A 10 -4.83 -5.43 3.87
N THR A 11 -4.77 -6.37 4.79
CA THR A 11 -5.32 -6.21 6.14
C THR A 11 -4.49 -5.14 6.84
N HIS A 12 -5.12 -4.04 7.16
CA HIS A 12 -4.50 -2.91 7.86
C HIS A 12 -3.96 -3.39 9.21
N ASP A 13 -2.65 -3.34 9.41
CA ASP A 13 -2.01 -3.76 10.65
C ASP A 13 -1.96 -2.58 11.63
N HIS A 14 -3.08 -2.32 12.32
CA HIS A 14 -3.17 -1.22 13.29
C HIS A 14 -2.14 -1.27 14.42
N GLU A 15 -1.62 -2.45 14.78
CA GLU A 15 -0.51 -2.54 15.73
C GLU A 15 0.77 -1.94 15.15
N LEU A 16 1.03 -2.18 13.87
CA LEU A 16 2.17 -1.60 13.16
C LEU A 16 2.02 -0.08 13.02
N ASP A 17 0.81 0.40 12.70
CA ASP A 17 0.55 1.84 12.59
C ASP A 17 0.80 2.56 13.91
N VAL A 18 0.26 2.01 15.01
CA VAL A 18 0.47 2.55 16.37
C VAL A 18 1.96 2.58 16.72
N LEU A 19 2.69 1.48 16.50
CA LEU A 19 4.12 1.41 16.79
C LEU A 19 4.92 2.40 15.95
N THR A 20 4.63 2.51 14.66
CA THR A 20 5.32 3.43 13.75
C THR A 20 5.09 4.88 14.13
N GLN A 21 3.85 5.26 14.43
CA GLN A 21 3.51 6.62 14.89
C GLN A 21 4.18 6.97 16.22
N LEU A 22 4.23 6.03 17.17
CA LEU A 22 4.93 6.23 18.44
C LEU A 22 6.44 6.38 18.26
N HIS A 23 7.01 5.64 17.30
CA HIS A 23 8.45 5.72 17.01
C HIS A 23 8.83 7.04 16.36
N GLN A 24 8.00 7.53 15.44
CA GLN A 24 8.21 8.81 14.73
C GLN A 24 7.91 10.03 15.61
N ASN A 25 6.95 9.94 16.53
CA ASN A 25 6.44 11.05 17.32
C ASN A 25 6.54 10.73 18.82
N THR A 26 7.74 10.90 19.38
CA THR A 26 7.98 10.63 20.81
C THR A 26 7.13 11.55 21.68
N GLY A 27 6.37 10.96 22.61
CA GLY A 27 5.56 11.73 23.57
C GLY A 27 4.18 12.16 23.03
N VAL A 28 3.75 11.65 21.89
CA VAL A 28 2.40 11.90 21.35
C VAL A 28 1.32 11.47 22.35
N LYS A 29 0.27 12.29 22.51
CA LYS A 29 -0.89 11.96 23.36
C LYS A 29 -1.75 10.91 22.69
N GLN A 30 -2.44 10.08 23.49
CA GLN A 30 -3.32 9.02 22.96
C GLN A 30 -4.38 9.51 21.99
N ARG A 31 -4.94 10.72 22.23
CA ARG A 31 -5.96 11.31 21.35
C ARG A 31 -5.38 11.69 20.00
N ASP A 32 -4.20 12.32 20.00
CA ASP A 32 -3.51 12.75 18.78
C ASP A 32 -3.05 11.52 17.98
N LEU A 33 -2.57 10.49 18.68
CA LEU A 33 -2.25 9.20 18.07
C LEU A 33 -3.48 8.55 17.41
N ALA A 34 -4.61 8.48 18.14
CA ALA A 34 -5.86 7.92 17.62
C ALA A 34 -6.32 8.64 16.35
N GLN A 35 -6.24 9.97 16.35
CA GLN A 35 -6.59 10.81 15.20
C GLN A 35 -5.65 10.57 14.02
N ALA A 36 -4.33 10.50 14.26
CA ALA A 36 -3.33 10.29 13.21
C ALA A 36 -3.49 8.96 12.47
N ILE A 37 -3.94 7.90 13.18
CA ILE A 37 -4.12 6.56 12.59
C ILE A 37 -5.59 6.25 12.22
N GLY A 38 -6.51 7.22 12.38
CA GLY A 38 -7.93 7.04 12.04
C GLY A 38 -8.69 6.05 12.92
N LEU A 39 -8.27 5.85 14.18
CA LEU A 39 -8.90 4.92 15.11
C LEU A 39 -9.65 5.65 16.25
N SER A 40 -10.62 4.96 16.86
CA SER A 40 -11.23 5.46 18.10
C SER A 40 -10.22 5.44 19.25
N LEU A 41 -10.38 6.35 20.22
CA LEU A 41 -9.55 6.40 21.42
C LEU A 41 -9.58 5.08 22.21
N GLY A 42 -10.74 4.42 22.26
CA GLY A 42 -10.90 3.13 22.94
C GLY A 42 -10.10 2.02 22.27
N MET A 43 -10.14 1.95 20.94
CA MET A 43 -9.37 0.97 20.16
C MET A 43 -7.87 1.22 20.29
N THR A 44 -7.43 2.49 20.17
CA THR A 44 -6.03 2.88 20.35
C THR A 44 -5.52 2.47 21.74
N ASN A 45 -6.30 2.71 22.80
CA ASN A 45 -5.97 2.26 24.16
C ASN A 45 -5.85 0.74 24.27
N ALA A 46 -6.75 -0.01 23.67
CA ALA A 46 -6.70 -1.47 23.70
C ALA A 46 -5.43 -1.99 23.00
N ILE A 47 -5.06 -1.39 21.86
CA ILE A 47 -3.82 -1.73 21.14
C ILE A 47 -2.59 -1.38 21.98
N LEU A 48 -2.52 -0.18 22.56
CA LEU A 48 -1.40 0.26 23.42
C LEU A 48 -1.20 -0.66 24.62
N LYS A 49 -2.28 -1.05 25.32
CA LYS A 49 -2.22 -2.01 26.43
C LYS A 49 -1.68 -3.37 25.97
N ARG A 50 -2.13 -3.86 24.83
CA ARG A 50 -1.68 -5.13 24.28
C ARG A 50 -0.21 -5.08 23.87
N LEU A 51 0.25 -4.00 23.24
CA LEU A 51 1.65 -3.79 22.87
C LEU A 51 2.55 -3.67 24.11
N ALA A 52 2.08 -2.98 25.16
CA ALA A 52 2.78 -2.89 26.43
C ALA A 52 2.86 -4.25 27.13
N ALA A 53 1.78 -5.02 27.16
CA ALA A 53 1.78 -6.37 27.74
C ALA A 53 2.76 -7.33 27.02
N LYS A 54 2.96 -7.12 25.71
CA LYS A 54 3.93 -7.88 24.90
C LYS A 54 5.36 -7.35 24.99
N GLY A 55 5.61 -6.26 25.72
CA GLY A 55 6.94 -5.65 25.88
C GLY A 55 7.41 -4.79 24.70
N PHE A 56 6.56 -4.52 23.69
CA PHE A 56 6.91 -3.71 22.53
C PHE A 56 6.81 -2.19 22.77
N VAL A 57 6.07 -1.81 23.82
CA VAL A 57 5.89 -0.42 24.25
C VAL A 57 6.10 -0.34 25.76
N ALA A 58 6.94 0.58 26.20
CA ALA A 58 7.10 0.95 27.60
C ALA A 58 6.19 2.14 27.92
N MET A 59 5.53 2.10 29.07
CA MET A 59 4.70 3.18 29.57
C MET A 59 5.43 3.93 30.67
N ARG A 60 5.68 5.23 30.50
CA ARG A 60 6.25 6.10 31.50
C ARG A 60 5.20 7.10 31.99
N ARG A 61 4.77 6.99 33.24
CA ARG A 61 3.89 7.96 33.85
C ARG A 61 4.67 9.22 34.22
N ILE A 62 4.33 10.35 33.60
CA ILE A 62 4.93 11.65 33.89
C ILE A 62 4.20 12.31 35.08
N ASN A 63 2.86 12.22 35.07
CA ASN A 63 2.00 12.70 36.18
C ASN A 63 0.65 11.93 36.16
N ALA A 64 -0.28 12.29 37.07
CA ALA A 64 -1.57 11.60 37.18
C ALA A 64 -2.42 11.58 35.90
N ARG A 65 -2.19 12.52 34.97
CA ARG A 65 -2.98 12.68 33.73
C ARG A 65 -2.18 12.47 32.44
N ASN A 66 -0.85 12.26 32.56
CA ASN A 66 0.01 12.18 31.38
C ASN A 66 0.88 10.91 31.41
N ILE A 67 0.65 10.04 30.44
CA ILE A 67 1.43 8.81 30.23
C ILE A 67 2.13 8.96 28.89
N HIS A 68 3.45 8.78 28.90
CA HIS A 68 4.24 8.68 27.68
C HIS A 68 4.41 7.21 27.30
N TYR A 69 4.30 6.96 26.04
CA TYR A 69 4.53 5.67 25.43
C TYR A 69 5.84 5.73 24.65
N LEU A 70 6.71 4.77 24.89
CA LEU A 70 8.01 4.66 24.24
C LEU A 70 8.11 3.29 23.58
N VAL A 71 8.52 3.25 22.32
CA VAL A 71 8.78 1.99 21.64
C VAL A 71 10.07 1.39 22.18
N THR A 72 10.03 0.12 22.57
CA THR A 72 11.21 -0.62 23.07
C THR A 72 12.07 -1.09 21.90
N PRO A 73 13.33 -1.54 22.13
CA PRO A 73 14.14 -2.17 21.09
C PRO A 73 13.43 -3.34 20.41
N GLU A 74 12.70 -4.17 21.17
CA GLU A 74 11.88 -5.27 20.65
C GLU A 74 10.71 -4.77 19.78
N GLY A 75 10.14 -3.61 20.15
CA GLY A 75 9.13 -2.92 19.35
C GLY A 75 9.70 -2.40 18.03
N ILE A 76 10.90 -1.82 18.03
CA ILE A 76 11.60 -1.38 16.82
C ILE A 76 11.86 -2.57 15.87
N ASP A 77 12.35 -3.68 16.44
CA ASP A 77 12.61 -4.89 15.68
C ASP A 77 11.30 -5.50 15.09
N LEU A 78 10.20 -5.41 15.82
CA LEU A 78 8.88 -5.79 15.30
C LEU A 78 8.44 -4.90 14.13
N ILE A 79 8.62 -3.56 14.23
CA ILE A 79 8.35 -2.63 13.12
C ILE A 79 9.15 -3.05 11.90
N ALA A 80 10.46 -3.23 12.03
CA ALA A 80 11.35 -3.59 10.93
C ALA A 80 10.91 -4.89 10.23
N ARG A 81 10.62 -5.95 11.02
CA ARG A 81 10.17 -7.24 10.47
C ARG A 81 8.82 -7.18 9.78
N ARG A 82 7.85 -6.44 10.34
CA ARG A 82 6.50 -6.30 9.75
C ARG A 82 6.54 -5.43 8.50
N SER A 83 7.26 -4.30 8.54
CA SER A 83 7.45 -3.42 7.38
C SER A 83 8.15 -4.14 6.23
N TYR A 84 9.20 -4.92 6.51
CA TYR A 84 9.87 -5.73 5.50
C TYR A 84 8.94 -6.76 4.85
N ARG A 85 8.12 -7.46 5.64
CA ARG A 85 7.14 -8.40 5.10
C ARG A 85 6.08 -7.71 4.24
N TYR A 86 5.61 -6.55 4.69
CA TYR A 86 4.67 -5.73 3.91
C TYR A 86 5.28 -5.30 2.57
N LEU A 87 6.48 -4.71 2.61
CA LEU A 87 7.21 -4.31 1.40
C LEU A 87 7.42 -5.48 0.44
N ARG A 88 7.92 -6.61 0.95
CA ARG A 88 8.14 -7.81 0.12
C ARG A 88 6.85 -8.31 -0.55
N ARG A 89 5.71 -8.28 0.18
CA ARG A 89 4.40 -8.64 -0.37
C ARG A 89 3.98 -7.66 -1.46
N THR A 90 4.07 -6.36 -1.18
CA THR A 90 3.72 -5.29 -2.13
C THR A 90 4.54 -5.39 -3.42
N VAL A 91 5.87 -5.52 -3.31
CA VAL A 91 6.75 -5.73 -4.47
C VAL A 91 6.35 -7.00 -5.24
N GLY A 92 6.07 -8.10 -4.55
CA GLY A 92 5.59 -9.33 -5.19
C GLY A 92 4.26 -9.15 -5.95
N HIS A 93 3.36 -8.30 -5.47
CA HIS A 93 2.13 -7.95 -6.20
C HIS A 93 2.45 -7.15 -7.47
N VAL A 94 3.28 -6.09 -7.35
CA VAL A 94 3.69 -5.26 -8.49
C VAL A 94 4.34 -6.11 -9.58
N VAL A 95 5.24 -7.02 -9.22
CA VAL A 95 5.89 -7.94 -10.18
C VAL A 95 4.85 -8.80 -10.90
N ARG A 96 3.91 -9.42 -10.18
CA ARG A 96 2.85 -10.22 -10.81
C ARG A 96 1.93 -9.39 -11.72
N TYR A 97 1.57 -8.18 -11.33
CA TYR A 97 0.80 -7.27 -12.18
C TYR A 97 1.56 -6.95 -13.48
N LYS A 98 2.85 -6.64 -13.35
CA LYS A 98 3.72 -6.40 -14.50
C LYS A 98 3.73 -7.59 -15.46
N GLU A 99 3.97 -8.80 -14.96
CA GLU A 99 4.02 -10.02 -15.76
C GLU A 99 2.69 -10.27 -16.47
N ARG A 100 1.59 -10.17 -15.73
CA ARG A 100 0.24 -10.38 -16.30
C ARG A 100 -0.13 -9.32 -17.34
N MET A 101 0.21 -8.06 -17.08
CA MET A 101 -0.02 -6.96 -18.02
C MET A 101 0.78 -7.18 -19.30
N LEU A 102 2.05 -7.54 -19.17
CA LEU A 102 2.92 -7.81 -20.33
C LEU A 102 2.38 -8.98 -21.16
N GLU A 103 1.93 -10.07 -20.55
CA GLU A 103 1.27 -11.19 -21.26
C GLU A 103 0.07 -10.70 -22.07
N ILE A 104 -0.81 -9.91 -21.46
CA ILE A 104 -2.02 -9.41 -22.12
C ILE A 104 -1.66 -8.53 -23.31
N LEU A 105 -0.71 -7.60 -23.12
CA LEU A 105 -0.30 -6.68 -24.17
C LEU A 105 0.41 -7.39 -25.33
N LEU A 106 1.27 -8.35 -25.04
CA LEU A 106 1.92 -9.17 -26.08
C LEU A 106 0.91 -9.99 -26.87
N ALA A 107 -0.07 -10.60 -26.18
CA ALA A 107 -1.14 -11.34 -26.84
C ALA A 107 -2.01 -10.44 -27.73
N ALA A 108 -2.31 -9.21 -27.26
CA ALA A 108 -3.11 -8.24 -28.00
C ALA A 108 -2.34 -7.60 -29.19
N ALA A 109 -1.02 -7.43 -29.06
CA ALA A 109 -0.16 -6.92 -30.14
C ALA A 109 0.02 -7.94 -31.26
N ALA A 110 -0.06 -9.24 -30.96
CA ALA A 110 0.04 -10.29 -31.95
C ALA A 110 -1.15 -10.23 -32.91
N PRO A 111 -0.92 -10.19 -34.24
CA PRO A 111 -2.02 -10.13 -35.20
C PRO A 111 -2.86 -11.41 -35.13
N PRO A 112 -4.18 -11.31 -34.95
CA PRO A 112 -5.05 -12.47 -35.03
C PRO A 112 -5.10 -13.02 -36.46
N PRO A 113 -5.53 -14.29 -36.68
CA PRO A 113 -5.57 -14.90 -38.01
C PRO A 113 -6.42 -14.15 -39.05
N SER A 114 -7.35 -13.31 -38.59
CA SER A 114 -8.33 -12.59 -39.41
C SER A 114 -8.29 -11.05 -39.24
N GLY A 115 -7.25 -10.48 -38.65
CA GLY A 115 -7.25 -9.03 -38.34
C GLY A 115 -5.87 -8.41 -38.08
N ARG A 116 -5.88 -7.14 -37.68
CA ARG A 116 -4.72 -6.40 -37.26
C ARG A 116 -4.61 -6.47 -35.73
N GLY A 117 -3.43 -6.70 -35.20
CA GLY A 117 -3.14 -6.50 -33.76
C GLY A 117 -3.32 -5.03 -33.35
N ILE A 118 -3.41 -4.78 -32.05
CA ILE A 118 -3.42 -3.41 -31.54
C ILE A 118 -2.05 -2.76 -31.75
N THR A 119 -2.01 -1.43 -31.91
CA THR A 119 -0.77 -0.66 -32.10
C THR A 119 -0.53 0.33 -30.96
N SER A 120 -1.51 0.58 -30.11
CA SER A 120 -1.43 1.54 -29.02
C SER A 120 -2.17 1.08 -27.78
N VAL A 121 -1.71 1.56 -26.64
CA VAL A 121 -2.34 1.40 -25.32
C VAL A 121 -2.65 2.78 -24.78
N HIS A 122 -3.91 2.99 -24.40
CA HIS A 122 -4.39 4.22 -23.78
C HIS A 122 -4.64 3.99 -22.30
N LEU A 123 -3.90 4.70 -21.45
CA LEU A 123 -4.16 4.78 -20.03
C LEU A 123 -5.07 5.99 -19.78
N VAL A 124 -6.24 5.74 -19.20
CA VAL A 124 -7.22 6.77 -18.88
C VAL A 124 -7.31 6.94 -17.38
N GLY A 125 -7.18 8.19 -16.90
CA GLY A 125 -7.19 8.52 -15.48
C GLY A 125 -5.80 8.53 -14.85
N GLN A 126 -5.75 8.71 -13.53
CA GLN A 126 -4.50 8.80 -12.76
C GLN A 126 -4.19 7.48 -12.05
N THR A 127 -2.94 7.06 -12.08
CA THR A 127 -2.44 5.90 -11.34
C THR A 127 -0.97 6.07 -10.99
N ASP A 128 -0.59 5.63 -9.80
CA ASP A 128 0.82 5.59 -9.37
C ASP A 128 1.65 4.52 -10.12
N LEU A 129 0.99 3.69 -10.94
CA LEU A 129 1.60 2.61 -11.69
C LEU A 129 1.72 2.93 -13.20
N GLU A 130 1.58 4.19 -13.62
CA GLU A 130 1.69 4.63 -15.02
C GLU A 130 2.98 4.14 -15.66
N PHE A 131 4.12 4.34 -14.98
CA PHE A 131 5.42 3.88 -15.44
C PHE A 131 5.47 2.38 -15.77
N LEU A 132 4.65 1.59 -15.09
CA LEU A 132 4.59 0.14 -15.30
C LEU A 132 3.81 -0.20 -16.58
N VAL A 133 2.72 0.53 -16.85
CA VAL A 133 1.93 0.38 -18.07
C VAL A 133 2.74 0.80 -19.27
N GLU A 134 3.41 1.96 -19.19
CA GLU A 134 4.31 2.49 -20.21
C GLU A 134 5.42 1.48 -20.55
N TRP A 135 6.12 0.97 -19.53
CA TRP A 135 7.16 -0.04 -19.71
C TRP A 135 6.63 -1.31 -20.38
N CYS A 136 5.44 -1.81 -19.99
CA CYS A 136 4.85 -3.00 -20.59
C CYS A 136 4.44 -2.75 -22.06
N ALA A 137 3.90 -1.56 -22.36
CA ALA A 137 3.54 -1.17 -23.73
C ALA A 137 4.77 -1.11 -24.63
N GLU A 138 5.85 -0.46 -24.16
CA GLU A 138 7.13 -0.40 -24.86
C GLU A 138 7.70 -1.80 -25.16
N LYS A 139 7.69 -2.69 -24.16
CA LYS A 139 8.15 -4.09 -24.32
C LYS A 139 7.29 -4.91 -25.28
N ALA A 140 6.01 -4.58 -25.39
CA ALA A 140 5.09 -5.20 -26.35
C ALA A 140 5.16 -4.56 -27.76
N GLY A 141 5.98 -3.51 -27.97
CA GLY A 141 6.08 -2.77 -29.21
C GLY A 141 4.88 -1.90 -29.53
N LEU A 142 4.15 -1.45 -28.48
CA LEU A 142 2.94 -0.64 -28.57
C LEU A 142 3.24 0.82 -28.21
N HIS A 143 2.54 1.75 -28.86
CA HIS A 143 2.57 3.15 -28.47
C HIS A 143 1.78 3.37 -27.18
N PHE A 144 2.40 3.98 -26.19
CA PHE A 144 1.74 4.37 -24.94
C PHE A 144 1.19 5.79 -25.04
N ILE A 145 -0.07 5.98 -24.64
CA ILE A 145 -0.75 7.27 -24.62
C ILE A 145 -1.42 7.41 -23.25
N HIS A 146 -1.04 8.45 -22.50
CA HIS A 146 -1.72 8.79 -21.25
C HIS A 146 -2.73 9.91 -21.47
N GLN A 147 -3.96 9.68 -20.99
CA GLN A 147 -5.08 10.60 -21.06
C GLN A 147 -5.58 10.91 -19.66
N ALA A 148 -5.20 12.08 -19.13
CA ALA A 148 -5.42 12.44 -17.73
C ALA A 148 -6.89 12.51 -17.31
N ASP A 149 -7.85 12.85 -18.22
CA ASP A 149 -9.29 12.91 -17.97
C ASP A 149 -10.11 12.52 -19.20
N VAL A 150 -11.23 11.84 -18.96
CA VAL A 150 -12.24 11.50 -19.98
C VAL A 150 -13.22 12.65 -20.23
N ASP A 151 -13.15 13.74 -19.44
CA ASP A 151 -14.18 14.78 -19.36
C ASP A 151 -13.79 16.07 -20.07
N SER A 152 -13.32 15.97 -21.31
CA SER A 152 -13.32 17.11 -22.23
C SER A 152 -13.77 16.68 -23.61
N SER A 153 -15.02 16.16 -23.69
CA SER A 153 -15.76 16.18 -24.93
C SER A 153 -16.21 17.62 -25.16
N PRO A 154 -15.75 18.34 -26.19
CA PRO A 154 -16.36 19.60 -26.54
C PRO A 154 -17.78 19.29 -26.99
N ALA A 155 -18.77 19.75 -26.21
CA ALA A 155 -20.12 19.87 -26.68
C ALA A 155 -20.11 20.86 -27.84
N GLY A 156 -20.29 20.33 -29.05
CA GLY A 156 -20.54 21.04 -30.27
C GLY A 156 -21.96 20.78 -30.72
#